data_6638b4974e971ba6efabe2a210f245e0
#
_entry.id   6638b4974e971ba6efabe2a210f245e0
#
_cell.length_a   1.000
_cell.length_b   1.000
_cell.length_c   1.000
_cell.angle_alpha   90.00
_cell.angle_beta   90.00
_cell.angle_gamma   90.00
#
_symmetry.space_group_name_H-M   'P 1'
#
loop_
_entity.id
_entity.type
_entity.pdbx_description
1 polymer ?
#
loop_
_entity_poly.entity_id
_entity_poly.type
_entity_poly.pdbx_seq_one_letter_code
_entity_poly.pdbx_strand_id
1 'polypeptide(L)'
;MELVTSIIALLVGAAVFIVGMNMMSSGLKKSTGRGLRRLLKKIRDNRFACMGIGTAATALIQSSAATSIMALGFISAGAMTILQGVCVILGAYIGTTVTGLLASLSTFDFAKYLVLLAVIGVILMFIKKEKVKNIGEIIAGLGLLFFGLKTMSGSIGTSGSELYEGIKAFFGAIEFPLLLMLIGALAAALFQSSSATSGIAIAMVSTGALEFNDAIYLVLGGTIGTVITTLLATIGSGVSAKRTGIICLIIRVFTGLAALAIYWPLQNQIGGALLTVFGSPALAVAMFLVIYNVVFMFAILPFVQVFVKLSEKLVKDKEEEKMKQALKFIDKHLIGTPDVAMMQVKREIKNMMELAHNNLKLGFNRIVTQDTTNDKEIIETEDKIDYINNQITAFLIGLTNKVSDRDEVLLGSYFHVINDIERVGDHAYNFYESSLKMVDNDLAFSDTAKGEFQEMFSVIDKMFDLAYAIFDNGTRVNLKKLHDLEDQTDGLKNKLSSAHYERIQNNTCKMENSPFYTSLVSELERVADHLVNIGYSIVNPTGDDIFAKA
;
A
#
# COMPACT_ATOMS: atom_id res chain seq x y z
N MET A 1 22.48 -21.96 37.22
CA MET A 1 21.73 -22.72 36.19
C MET A 1 20.26 -22.31 36.15
N GLU A 2 19.62 -22.04 37.27
CA GLU A 2 18.22 -21.59 37.38
C GLU A 2 17.94 -20.26 36.66
N LEU A 3 18.81 -19.25 36.79
CA LEU A 3 18.65 -17.97 36.08
C LEU A 3 18.60 -18.15 34.54
N VAL A 4 19.51 -18.95 33.99
CA VAL A 4 19.57 -19.21 32.53
C VAL A 4 18.29 -19.91 32.08
N THR A 5 17.81 -20.89 32.83
CA THR A 5 16.57 -21.61 32.52
C THR A 5 15.36 -20.67 32.58
N SER A 6 15.30 -19.77 33.58
CA SER A 6 14.24 -18.78 33.73
C SER A 6 14.25 -17.74 32.60
N ILE A 7 15.43 -17.28 32.17
CA ILE A 7 15.56 -16.38 31.01
C ILE A 7 15.10 -17.08 29.74
N ILE A 8 15.52 -18.33 29.50
CA ILE A 8 15.07 -19.11 28.34
C ILE A 8 13.55 -19.27 28.36
N ALA A 9 12.97 -19.63 29.52
CA ALA A 9 11.52 -19.79 29.66
C ALA A 9 10.76 -18.47 29.43
N LEU A 10 11.31 -17.33 29.90
CA LEU A 10 10.77 -16.00 29.62
C LEU A 10 10.75 -15.70 28.10
N LEU A 11 11.86 -15.96 27.41
CA LEU A 11 11.98 -15.76 25.97
C LEU A 11 11.03 -16.69 25.19
N VAL A 12 10.91 -17.96 25.59
CA VAL A 12 9.95 -18.90 25.01
C VAL A 12 8.52 -18.44 25.25
N GLY A 13 8.18 -17.97 26.45
CA GLY A 13 6.86 -17.41 26.76
C GLY A 13 6.54 -16.20 25.89
N ALA A 14 7.49 -15.28 25.68
CA ALA A 14 7.35 -14.12 24.80
C ALA A 14 7.17 -14.54 23.33
N ALA A 15 7.96 -15.52 22.87
CA ALA A 15 7.83 -16.04 21.50
C ALA A 15 6.44 -16.68 21.27
N VAL A 16 5.97 -17.49 22.21
CA VAL A 16 4.63 -18.11 22.13
C VAL A 16 3.53 -17.06 22.17
N PHE A 17 3.66 -16.03 23.01
CA PHE A 17 2.73 -14.90 23.06
C PHE A 17 2.65 -14.20 21.68
N ILE A 18 3.78 -13.90 21.07
CA ILE A 18 3.85 -13.24 19.75
C ILE A 18 3.24 -14.15 18.65
N VAL A 19 3.55 -15.45 18.68
CA VAL A 19 2.97 -16.43 17.75
C VAL A 19 1.45 -16.50 17.93
N GLY A 20 0.96 -16.58 19.16
CA GLY A 20 -0.47 -16.59 19.47
C GLY A 20 -1.18 -15.34 18.95
N MET A 21 -0.58 -14.17 19.17
CA MET A 21 -1.09 -12.89 18.67
C MET A 21 -1.13 -12.85 17.12
N ASN A 22 -0.08 -13.34 16.46
CA ASN A 22 -0.01 -13.39 15.01
C ASN A 22 -1.03 -14.39 14.41
N MET A 23 -1.22 -15.55 15.02
CA MET A 23 -2.23 -16.52 14.62
C MET A 23 -3.64 -15.93 14.75
N MET A 24 -3.96 -15.34 15.88
CA MET A 24 -5.25 -14.68 16.11
C MET A 24 -5.49 -13.59 15.07
N SER A 25 -4.51 -12.73 14.82
CA SER A 25 -4.57 -11.67 13.80
C SER A 25 -4.77 -12.24 12.38
N SER A 26 -4.06 -13.32 12.02
CA SER A 26 -4.18 -14.00 10.72
C SER A 26 -5.59 -14.55 10.51
N GLY A 27 -6.11 -15.30 11.49
CA GLY A 27 -7.47 -15.86 11.44
C GLY A 27 -8.54 -14.76 11.34
N LEU A 28 -8.38 -13.64 12.07
CA LEU A 28 -9.27 -12.49 11.99
C LEU A 28 -9.21 -11.81 10.60
N LYS A 29 -8.01 -11.62 10.03
CA LYS A 29 -7.84 -11.09 8.67
C LYS A 29 -8.55 -11.95 7.64
N LYS A 30 -8.35 -13.26 7.66
CA LYS A 30 -8.99 -14.21 6.74
C LYS A 30 -10.52 -14.18 6.87
N SER A 31 -11.02 -14.09 8.09
CA SER A 31 -12.48 -14.08 8.36
C SER A 31 -13.14 -12.73 8.00
N THR A 32 -12.43 -11.61 8.12
CA THR A 32 -13.01 -10.26 8.06
C THR A 32 -12.63 -9.50 6.79
N GLY A 33 -11.76 -10.02 5.95
CA GLY A 33 -11.13 -9.30 4.83
C GLY A 33 -12.10 -8.57 3.89
N ARG A 34 -13.24 -9.19 3.54
CA ARG A 34 -14.29 -8.55 2.72
C ARG A 34 -15.03 -7.43 3.46
N GLY A 35 -15.24 -7.58 4.77
CA GLY A 35 -15.91 -6.58 5.61
C GLY A 35 -15.04 -5.33 5.80
N LEU A 36 -13.76 -5.52 6.04
CA LEU A 36 -12.78 -4.45 6.20
C LEU A 36 -12.67 -3.57 4.95
N ARG A 37 -12.61 -4.20 3.76
CA ARG A 37 -12.60 -3.47 2.48
C ARG A 37 -13.84 -2.59 2.31
N ARG A 38 -15.03 -3.11 2.70
CA ARG A 38 -16.26 -2.31 2.66
C ARG A 38 -16.23 -1.16 3.65
N LEU A 39 -15.61 -1.33 4.82
CA LEU A 39 -15.43 -0.26 5.80
C LEU A 39 -14.51 0.84 5.26
N LEU A 40 -13.35 0.46 4.69
CA LEU A 40 -12.40 1.41 4.12
C LEU A 40 -12.95 2.13 2.88
N LYS A 41 -13.79 1.48 2.06
CA LYS A 41 -14.51 2.14 0.94
C LYS A 41 -15.56 3.16 1.38
N LYS A 42 -16.00 3.14 2.65
CA LYS A 42 -16.95 4.11 3.22
C LYS A 42 -16.28 5.37 3.79
N ILE A 43 -14.99 5.54 3.56
CA ILE A 43 -14.26 6.72 3.99
C ILE A 43 -14.86 7.95 3.32
N ARG A 44 -15.26 8.91 4.15
CA ARG A 44 -15.81 10.22 3.78
C ARG A 44 -14.87 11.31 4.28
N ASP A 45 -15.13 12.56 3.92
CA ASP A 45 -14.33 13.71 4.37
C ASP A 45 -14.47 14.03 5.87
N ASN A 46 -15.14 13.17 6.62
CA ASN A 46 -15.32 13.31 8.07
C ASN A 46 -14.17 12.62 8.82
N ARG A 47 -13.32 13.41 9.50
CA ARG A 47 -12.16 12.96 10.27
C ARG A 47 -12.52 11.95 11.37
N PHE A 48 -13.65 12.17 12.07
CA PHE A 48 -14.13 11.25 13.11
C PHE A 48 -14.56 9.90 12.53
N ALA A 49 -15.22 9.91 11.38
CA ALA A 49 -15.59 8.68 10.69
C ALA A 49 -14.34 7.89 10.23
N CYS A 50 -13.34 8.57 9.68
CA CYS A 50 -12.05 7.95 9.31
C CYS A 50 -11.37 7.33 10.52
N MET A 51 -11.30 8.05 11.65
CA MET A 51 -10.73 7.55 12.89
C MET A 51 -11.52 6.36 13.44
N GLY A 52 -12.85 6.41 13.45
CA GLY A 52 -13.72 5.30 13.85
C GLY A 52 -13.53 4.05 12.99
N ILE A 53 -13.40 4.22 11.66
CA ILE A 53 -13.09 3.13 10.73
C ILE A 53 -11.72 2.50 11.05
N GLY A 54 -10.70 3.33 11.29
CA GLY A 54 -9.36 2.85 11.66
C GLY A 54 -9.36 2.10 12.99
N THR A 55 -10.11 2.60 13.99
CA THR A 55 -10.29 1.93 15.29
C THR A 55 -10.94 0.56 15.12
N ALA A 56 -12.07 0.50 14.41
CA ALA A 56 -12.79 -0.75 14.16
C ALA A 56 -11.93 -1.74 13.34
N ALA A 57 -11.26 -1.25 12.29
CA ALA A 57 -10.39 -2.06 11.46
C ALA A 57 -9.28 -2.71 12.29
N THR A 58 -8.58 -1.93 13.11
CA THR A 58 -7.46 -2.44 13.93
C THR A 58 -7.94 -3.32 15.08
N ALA A 59 -9.03 -2.99 15.75
CA ALA A 59 -9.63 -3.84 16.76
C ALA A 59 -10.02 -5.22 16.20
N LEU A 60 -10.53 -5.26 14.97
CA LEU A 60 -10.88 -6.51 14.27
C LEU A 60 -9.66 -7.29 13.78
N ILE A 61 -8.64 -6.61 13.22
CA ILE A 61 -7.45 -7.29 12.68
C ILE A 61 -6.42 -7.57 13.77
N GLN A 62 -6.46 -6.85 14.88
CA GLN A 62 -5.46 -6.88 15.95
C GLN A 62 -4.04 -6.52 15.47
N SER A 63 -3.93 -5.65 14.44
CA SER A 63 -2.66 -5.20 13.86
C SER A 63 -2.76 -3.78 13.34
N SER A 64 -2.22 -2.81 14.10
CA SER A 64 -2.12 -1.42 13.66
C SER A 64 -1.16 -1.25 12.48
N ALA A 65 -0.08 -2.04 12.43
CA ALA A 65 0.84 -2.03 11.29
C ALA A 65 0.12 -2.40 9.99
N ALA A 66 -0.71 -3.47 9.98
CA ALA A 66 -1.47 -3.85 8.80
C ALA A 66 -2.47 -2.76 8.39
N THR A 67 -3.18 -2.14 9.35
CA THR A 67 -4.10 -1.03 9.05
C THR A 67 -3.36 0.18 8.50
N SER A 68 -2.20 0.53 9.07
CA SER A 68 -1.37 1.64 8.59
C SER A 68 -0.83 1.40 7.18
N ILE A 69 -0.33 0.19 6.89
CA ILE A 69 0.16 -0.18 5.55
C ILE A 69 -0.99 -0.12 4.52
N MET A 70 -2.18 -0.60 4.87
CA MET A 70 -3.35 -0.46 3.99
C MET A 70 -3.72 1.01 3.75
N ALA A 71 -3.71 1.85 4.79
CA ALA A 71 -3.96 3.28 4.64
C ALA A 71 -2.91 3.95 3.74
N LEU A 72 -1.62 3.63 3.92
CA LEU A 72 -0.54 4.07 3.04
C LEU A 72 -0.76 3.65 1.59
N GLY A 73 -1.22 2.42 1.36
CA GLY A 73 -1.55 1.93 0.04
C GLY A 73 -2.69 2.69 -0.63
N PHE A 74 -3.77 2.97 0.12
CA PHE A 74 -4.87 3.79 -0.40
C PHE A 74 -4.43 5.23 -0.68
N ILE A 75 -3.53 5.80 0.12
CA ILE A 75 -2.95 7.13 -0.13
C ILE A 75 -2.10 7.10 -1.40
N SER A 76 -1.20 6.13 -1.55
CA SER A 76 -0.36 5.97 -2.74
C SER A 76 -1.19 5.73 -3.99
N ALA A 77 -2.27 4.96 -3.89
CA ALA A 77 -3.24 4.78 -4.97
C ALA A 77 -4.15 6.00 -5.21
N GLY A 78 -4.04 7.08 -4.39
CA GLY A 78 -4.89 8.28 -4.41
C GLY A 78 -6.38 8.01 -4.20
N ALA A 79 -6.71 6.83 -3.67
CA ALA A 79 -8.06 6.50 -3.24
C ALA A 79 -8.40 7.16 -1.88
N MET A 80 -7.39 7.73 -1.22
CA MET A 80 -7.50 8.39 0.07
C MET A 80 -6.54 9.58 0.12
N THR A 81 -6.98 10.71 0.67
CA THR A 81 -6.10 11.84 0.93
C THR A 81 -5.16 11.55 2.10
N ILE A 82 -4.02 12.25 2.18
CA ILE A 82 -3.10 12.15 3.34
C ILE A 82 -3.86 12.42 4.65
N LEU A 83 -4.74 13.44 4.67
CA LEU A 83 -5.55 13.78 5.83
C LEU A 83 -6.43 12.61 6.29
N GLN A 84 -7.18 12.01 5.35
CA GLN A 84 -8.05 10.86 5.64
C GLN A 84 -7.25 9.67 6.15
N GLY A 85 -6.13 9.35 5.49
CA GLY A 85 -5.27 8.23 5.88
C GLY A 85 -4.64 8.40 7.25
N VAL A 86 -4.15 9.60 7.58
CA VAL A 86 -3.65 9.90 8.93
C VAL A 86 -4.77 9.72 9.96
N CYS A 87 -5.99 10.20 9.72
CA CYS A 87 -7.12 10.00 10.64
C CYS A 87 -7.44 8.50 10.84
N VAL A 88 -7.36 7.67 9.80
CA VAL A 88 -7.50 6.21 9.90
C VAL A 88 -6.37 5.62 10.78
N ILE A 89 -5.13 6.07 10.59
CA ILE A 89 -3.99 5.60 11.39
C ILE A 89 -4.10 6.03 12.85
N LEU A 90 -4.59 7.25 13.14
CA LEU A 90 -4.90 7.66 14.51
C LEU A 90 -5.94 6.73 15.16
N GLY A 91 -6.97 6.34 14.41
CA GLY A 91 -7.93 5.34 14.86
C GLY A 91 -7.29 3.97 15.08
N ALA A 92 -6.37 3.56 14.21
CA ALA A 92 -5.64 2.30 14.38
C ALA A 92 -4.87 2.26 15.71
N TYR A 93 -4.35 3.38 16.16
CA TYR A 93 -3.67 3.48 17.44
C TYR A 93 -4.62 3.25 18.64
N ILE A 94 -5.86 3.71 18.55
CA ILE A 94 -6.89 3.40 19.56
C ILE A 94 -7.25 1.90 19.49
N GLY A 95 -7.47 1.35 18.29
CA GLY A 95 -7.85 -0.06 18.10
C GLY A 95 -6.82 -1.06 18.65
N THR A 96 -5.53 -0.71 18.64
CA THR A 96 -4.45 -1.56 19.18
C THR A 96 -4.57 -1.80 20.69
N THR A 97 -5.22 -0.92 21.45
CA THR A 97 -5.35 -1.06 22.90
C THR A 97 -6.15 -2.28 23.33
N VAL A 98 -7.01 -2.81 22.45
CA VAL A 98 -7.77 -4.04 22.69
C VAL A 98 -6.83 -5.22 23.01
N THR A 99 -5.65 -5.29 22.39
CA THR A 99 -4.67 -6.35 22.69
C THR A 99 -4.13 -6.23 24.11
N GLY A 100 -3.86 -5.01 24.59
CA GLY A 100 -3.43 -4.76 25.96
C GLY A 100 -4.50 -5.17 27.00
N LEU A 101 -5.77 -4.88 26.68
CA LEU A 101 -6.90 -5.32 27.51
C LEU A 101 -7.01 -6.86 27.55
N LEU A 102 -6.86 -7.54 26.40
CA LEU A 102 -6.82 -9.00 26.37
C LEU A 102 -5.66 -9.55 27.23
N ALA A 103 -4.47 -8.94 27.12
CA ALA A 103 -3.31 -9.35 27.91
C ALA A 103 -3.55 -9.18 29.42
N SER A 104 -4.21 -8.10 29.85
CA SER A 104 -4.51 -7.86 31.26
C SER A 104 -5.48 -8.89 31.86
N LEU A 105 -6.30 -9.57 31.04
CA LEU A 105 -7.16 -10.66 31.51
C LEU A 105 -6.36 -11.86 32.03
N SER A 106 -5.07 -11.97 31.72
CA SER A 106 -4.21 -13.04 32.22
C SER A 106 -4.04 -13.05 33.75
N THR A 107 -4.34 -11.93 34.40
CA THR A 107 -4.22 -11.80 35.86
C THR A 107 -5.43 -12.34 36.65
N PHE A 108 -6.52 -12.67 35.94
CA PHE A 108 -7.71 -13.24 36.57
C PHE A 108 -7.63 -14.76 36.68
N ASP A 109 -8.21 -15.34 37.75
CA ASP A 109 -8.17 -16.78 38.01
C ASP A 109 -8.73 -17.65 36.88
N PHE A 110 -9.70 -17.17 36.13
CA PHE A 110 -10.26 -17.92 35.02
C PHE A 110 -9.30 -17.99 33.80
N ALA A 111 -8.27 -17.14 33.73
CA ALA A 111 -7.32 -17.12 32.61
C ALA A 111 -6.59 -18.45 32.44
N LYS A 112 -6.40 -19.23 33.51
CA LYS A 112 -5.82 -20.58 33.44
C LYS A 112 -6.60 -21.54 32.56
N TYR A 113 -7.92 -21.34 32.40
CA TYR A 113 -8.77 -22.16 31.54
C TYR A 113 -8.73 -21.66 30.08
N LEU A 114 -8.40 -20.39 29.85
CA LEU A 114 -8.30 -19.85 28.48
C LEU A 114 -7.16 -20.49 27.68
N VAL A 115 -6.16 -21.06 28.35
CA VAL A 115 -5.10 -21.84 27.69
C VAL A 115 -5.66 -23.05 26.95
N LEU A 116 -6.78 -23.65 27.42
CA LEU A 116 -7.44 -24.78 26.76
C LEU A 116 -7.99 -24.40 25.37
N LEU A 117 -8.22 -23.11 25.14
CA LEU A 117 -8.62 -22.63 23.81
C LEU A 117 -7.57 -22.97 22.74
N ALA A 118 -6.28 -23.07 23.10
CA ALA A 118 -5.25 -23.49 22.17
C ALA A 118 -5.54 -24.88 21.60
N VAL A 119 -5.91 -25.82 22.46
CA VAL A 119 -6.23 -27.19 22.04
C VAL A 119 -7.51 -27.22 21.20
N ILE A 120 -8.57 -26.55 21.65
CA ILE A 120 -9.86 -26.49 20.93
C ILE A 120 -9.63 -25.85 19.54
N GLY A 121 -8.89 -24.75 19.49
CA GLY A 121 -8.60 -24.06 18.23
C GLY A 121 -7.81 -24.93 17.26
N VAL A 122 -6.79 -25.65 17.73
CA VAL A 122 -6.01 -26.59 16.91
C VAL A 122 -6.92 -27.69 16.36
N ILE A 123 -7.81 -28.28 17.15
CA ILE A 123 -8.76 -29.29 16.67
C ILE A 123 -9.66 -28.73 15.55
N LEU A 124 -10.15 -27.49 15.72
CA LEU A 124 -10.98 -26.82 14.69
C LEU A 124 -10.21 -26.56 13.38
N MET A 125 -8.90 -26.35 13.45
CA MET A 125 -8.05 -26.13 12.26
C MET A 125 -7.92 -27.38 11.38
N PHE A 126 -8.17 -28.59 11.89
CA PHE A 126 -8.19 -29.83 11.10
C PHE A 126 -9.48 -30.02 10.30
N ILE A 127 -10.51 -29.22 10.57
CA ILE A 127 -11.77 -29.30 9.83
C ILE A 127 -11.61 -28.68 8.44
N LYS A 128 -12.03 -29.39 7.39
CA LYS A 128 -11.84 -28.97 5.98
C LYS A 128 -12.59 -27.69 5.57
N LYS A 129 -13.58 -27.23 6.36
CA LYS A 129 -14.33 -26.00 6.06
C LYS A 129 -13.49 -24.76 6.40
N GLU A 130 -13.16 -23.95 5.42
CA GLU A 130 -12.29 -22.77 5.55
C GLU A 130 -12.73 -21.80 6.67
N LYS A 131 -14.04 -21.52 6.79
CA LYS A 131 -14.57 -20.68 7.86
C LYS A 131 -14.27 -21.25 9.25
N VAL A 132 -14.41 -22.57 9.42
CA VAL A 132 -14.14 -23.24 10.72
C VAL A 132 -12.66 -23.24 11.02
N LYS A 133 -11.83 -23.48 10.00
CA LYS A 133 -10.36 -23.40 10.12
C LYS A 133 -9.90 -22.00 10.57
N ASN A 134 -10.45 -20.94 9.97
CA ASN A 134 -10.11 -19.57 10.34
C ASN A 134 -10.55 -19.23 11.78
N ILE A 135 -11.73 -19.70 12.20
CA ILE A 135 -12.19 -19.58 13.59
C ILE A 135 -11.27 -20.38 14.53
N GLY A 136 -10.85 -21.58 14.12
CA GLY A 136 -9.87 -22.38 14.84
C GLY A 136 -8.55 -21.63 15.05
N GLU A 137 -8.05 -20.96 13.99
CA GLU A 137 -6.83 -20.14 14.04
C GLU A 137 -6.96 -18.99 15.04
N ILE A 138 -8.13 -18.32 15.11
CA ILE A 138 -8.41 -17.27 16.10
C ILE A 138 -8.38 -17.81 17.52
N ILE A 139 -9.10 -18.90 17.74
CA ILE A 139 -9.24 -19.51 19.08
C ILE A 139 -7.91 -20.11 19.56
N ALA A 140 -7.16 -20.79 18.67
CA ALA A 140 -5.83 -21.29 18.97
C ALA A 140 -4.86 -20.17 19.32
N GLY A 141 -4.87 -19.08 18.51
CA GLY A 141 -4.04 -17.91 18.74
C GLY A 141 -4.32 -17.25 20.10
N LEU A 142 -5.61 -17.12 20.47
CA LEU A 142 -6.00 -16.59 21.78
C LEU A 142 -5.50 -17.49 22.93
N GLY A 143 -5.65 -18.81 22.80
CA GLY A 143 -5.14 -19.75 23.79
C GLY A 143 -3.62 -19.70 23.96
N LEU A 144 -2.89 -19.61 22.83
CA LEU A 144 -1.43 -19.47 22.86
C LEU A 144 -0.98 -18.13 23.47
N LEU A 145 -1.73 -17.04 23.21
CA LEU A 145 -1.48 -15.73 23.84
C LEU A 145 -1.51 -15.86 25.37
N PHE A 146 -2.55 -16.47 25.94
CA PHE A 146 -2.65 -16.68 27.39
C PHE A 146 -1.60 -17.66 27.92
N PHE A 147 -1.28 -18.70 27.15
CA PHE A 147 -0.21 -19.63 27.50
C PHE A 147 1.16 -18.94 27.57
N GLY A 148 1.47 -18.09 26.56
CA GLY A 148 2.69 -17.29 26.54
C GLY A 148 2.80 -16.35 27.74
N LEU A 149 1.73 -15.60 28.06
CA LEU A 149 1.68 -14.72 29.24
C LEU A 149 1.88 -15.50 30.54
N LYS A 150 1.21 -16.63 30.70
CA LYS A 150 1.36 -17.49 31.87
C LYS A 150 2.78 -18.04 32.00
N THR A 151 3.39 -18.44 30.90
CA THR A 151 4.78 -18.93 30.88
C THR A 151 5.75 -17.81 31.23
N MET A 152 5.57 -16.59 30.71
CA MET A 152 6.38 -15.43 31.08
C MET A 152 6.27 -15.12 32.59
N SER A 153 5.04 -14.96 33.09
CA SER A 153 4.83 -14.67 34.51
C SER A 153 5.38 -15.79 35.42
N GLY A 154 5.22 -17.06 35.02
CA GLY A 154 5.75 -18.19 35.78
C GLY A 154 7.27 -18.27 35.76
N SER A 155 7.93 -17.87 34.66
CA SER A 155 9.39 -17.87 34.57
C SER A 155 10.05 -16.71 35.30
N ILE A 156 9.37 -15.56 35.43
CA ILE A 156 9.82 -14.45 36.28
C ILE A 156 9.83 -14.91 37.77
N GLY A 157 8.84 -15.73 38.12
CA GLY A 157 8.74 -16.28 39.49
C GLY A 157 8.15 -15.29 40.47
N THR A 158 8.47 -15.53 41.73
CA THR A 158 8.04 -14.68 42.87
C THR A 158 9.25 -14.03 43.55
N SER A 159 9.01 -13.12 44.48
CA SER A 159 10.06 -12.49 45.31
C SER A 159 11.03 -13.53 45.86
N GLY A 160 12.31 -13.31 45.62
CA GLY A 160 13.41 -14.23 45.99
C GLY A 160 13.94 -15.09 44.84
N SER A 161 13.29 -15.14 43.67
CA SER A 161 13.90 -15.78 42.48
C SER A 161 14.95 -14.87 41.84
N GLU A 162 16.04 -15.46 41.33
CA GLU A 162 17.16 -14.71 40.71
C GLU A 162 16.68 -13.78 39.57
N LEU A 163 15.75 -14.23 38.73
CA LEU A 163 15.26 -13.43 37.62
C LEU A 163 14.37 -12.28 38.08
N TYR A 164 13.50 -12.51 39.10
CA TYR A 164 12.67 -11.47 39.70
C TYR A 164 13.52 -10.34 40.29
N GLU A 165 14.50 -10.69 41.12
CA GLU A 165 15.39 -9.70 41.74
C GLU A 165 16.28 -9.00 40.72
N GLY A 166 16.73 -9.71 39.70
CA GLY A 166 17.48 -9.13 38.59
C GLY A 166 16.67 -8.09 37.79
N ILE A 167 15.43 -8.40 37.44
CA ILE A 167 14.52 -7.45 36.74
C ILE A 167 14.28 -6.23 37.65
N LYS A 168 13.94 -6.45 38.89
CA LYS A 168 13.66 -5.39 39.88
C LYS A 168 14.87 -4.48 40.08
N ALA A 169 16.06 -5.06 40.23
CA ALA A 169 17.30 -4.30 40.38
C ALA A 169 17.64 -3.51 39.08
N PHE A 170 17.48 -4.12 37.92
CA PHE A 170 17.75 -3.46 36.63
C PHE A 170 16.86 -2.24 36.41
N PHE A 171 15.54 -2.40 36.53
CA PHE A 171 14.61 -1.29 36.30
C PHE A 171 14.61 -0.28 37.43
N GLY A 172 14.74 -0.73 38.70
CA GLY A 172 14.85 0.14 39.87
C GLY A 172 16.12 1.00 39.90
N ALA A 173 17.18 0.62 39.17
CA ALA A 173 18.37 1.45 39.03
C ALA A 173 18.18 2.60 38.02
N ILE A 174 17.07 2.62 37.25
CA ILE A 174 16.79 3.62 36.24
C ILE A 174 15.86 4.68 36.82
N GLU A 175 16.42 5.73 37.36
CA GLU A 175 15.67 6.83 38.00
C GLU A 175 15.01 7.78 36.95
N PHE A 176 15.50 7.79 35.69
CA PHE A 176 15.07 8.75 34.69
C PHE A 176 14.01 8.16 33.75
N PRO A 177 12.74 8.62 33.82
CA PRO A 177 11.62 8.03 33.08
C PRO A 177 11.79 8.02 31.57
N LEU A 178 12.51 9.01 31.01
CA LEU A 178 12.78 9.07 29.56
C LEU A 178 13.65 7.89 29.10
N LEU A 179 14.54 7.36 29.97
CA LEU A 179 15.35 6.19 29.63
C LEU A 179 14.51 4.92 29.58
N LEU A 180 13.56 4.76 30.52
CA LEU A 180 12.57 3.66 30.46
C LEU A 180 11.72 3.74 29.21
N MET A 181 11.28 4.94 28.84
CA MET A 181 10.53 5.18 27.63
C MET A 181 11.37 4.83 26.38
N LEU A 182 12.66 5.15 26.36
CA LEU A 182 13.57 4.77 25.28
C LEU A 182 13.74 3.25 25.18
N ILE A 183 13.90 2.57 26.31
CA ILE A 183 13.98 1.09 26.35
C ILE A 183 12.69 0.47 25.77
N GLY A 184 11.52 0.98 26.17
CA GLY A 184 10.24 0.55 25.62
C GLY A 184 10.12 0.79 24.11
N ALA A 185 10.63 1.94 23.63
CA ALA A 185 10.64 2.27 22.19
C ALA A 185 11.56 1.33 21.40
N LEU A 186 12.76 1.05 21.91
CA LEU A 186 13.70 0.11 21.29
C LEU A 186 13.14 -1.31 21.27
N ALA A 187 12.53 -1.77 22.38
CA ALA A 187 11.88 -3.08 22.45
C ALA A 187 10.77 -3.20 21.40
N ALA A 188 9.88 -2.19 21.31
CA ALA A 188 8.80 -2.20 20.33
C ALA A 188 9.29 -2.10 18.88
N ALA A 189 10.39 -1.40 18.62
CA ALA A 189 11.03 -1.34 17.32
C ALA A 189 11.63 -2.70 16.92
N LEU A 190 12.28 -3.40 17.85
CA LEU A 190 12.85 -4.74 17.63
C LEU A 190 11.76 -5.78 17.39
N PHE A 191 10.71 -5.81 18.23
CA PHE A 191 9.58 -6.72 18.07
C PHE A 191 8.62 -6.30 16.94
N GLN A 192 8.77 -5.07 16.40
CA GLN A 192 7.83 -4.45 15.46
C GLN A 192 6.38 -4.48 15.97
N SER A 193 6.19 -4.45 17.27
CA SER A 193 4.90 -4.63 17.94
C SER A 193 4.84 -3.96 19.30
N SER A 194 4.00 -2.91 19.44
CA SER A 194 3.70 -2.32 20.74
C SER A 194 2.92 -3.28 21.65
N SER A 195 2.08 -4.12 21.04
CA SER A 195 1.30 -5.11 21.80
C SER A 195 2.19 -6.16 22.45
N ALA A 196 3.28 -6.58 21.77
CA ALA A 196 4.26 -7.49 22.38
C ALA A 196 4.97 -6.83 23.55
N THR A 197 5.45 -5.59 23.37
CA THR A 197 6.12 -4.82 24.44
C THR A 197 5.18 -4.60 25.63
N SER A 198 3.92 -4.20 25.37
CA SER A 198 2.92 -4.03 26.44
C SER A 198 2.58 -5.33 27.14
N GLY A 199 2.48 -6.46 26.40
CA GLY A 199 2.24 -7.77 26.99
C GLY A 199 3.35 -8.21 27.94
N ILE A 200 4.62 -7.99 27.57
CA ILE A 200 5.78 -8.27 28.42
C ILE A 200 5.76 -7.38 29.69
N ALA A 201 5.52 -6.07 29.53
CA ALA A 201 5.42 -5.15 30.64
C ALA A 201 4.28 -5.54 31.60
N ILE A 202 3.11 -5.92 31.08
CA ILE A 202 1.96 -6.42 31.84
C ILE A 202 2.33 -7.70 32.62
N ALA A 203 3.04 -8.65 32.01
CA ALA A 203 3.50 -9.86 32.67
C ALA A 203 4.47 -9.54 33.83
N MET A 204 5.41 -8.62 33.63
CA MET A 204 6.38 -8.20 34.65
C MET A 204 5.70 -7.47 35.83
N VAL A 205 4.75 -6.58 35.54
CA VAL A 205 3.96 -5.88 36.56
C VAL A 205 3.07 -6.85 37.36
N SER A 206 2.50 -7.84 36.67
CA SER A 206 1.61 -8.82 37.34
C SER A 206 2.32 -9.68 38.36
N THR A 207 3.62 -9.88 38.23
CA THR A 207 4.47 -10.60 39.21
C THR A 207 5.04 -9.69 40.28
N GLY A 208 4.97 -8.37 40.11
CA GLY A 208 5.59 -7.38 40.98
C GLY A 208 7.10 -7.18 40.75
N ALA A 209 7.68 -7.82 39.72
CA ALA A 209 9.08 -7.64 39.33
C ALA A 209 9.35 -6.27 38.68
N LEU A 210 8.33 -5.64 38.12
CA LEU A 210 8.39 -4.29 37.55
C LEU A 210 7.42 -3.38 38.31
N GLU A 211 7.86 -2.19 38.70
CA GLU A 211 6.99 -1.20 39.32
C GLU A 211 5.94 -0.67 38.33
N PHE A 212 4.77 -0.29 38.86
CA PHE A 212 3.65 0.18 38.06
C PHE A 212 4.01 1.40 37.19
N ASN A 213 4.71 2.39 37.77
CA ASN A 213 5.09 3.60 37.06
C ASN A 213 6.11 3.30 35.96
N ASP A 214 7.06 2.40 36.19
CA ASP A 214 8.05 2.00 35.21
C ASP A 214 7.40 1.30 33.99
N ALA A 215 6.40 0.46 34.28
CA ALA A 215 5.61 -0.15 33.21
C ALA A 215 4.88 0.89 32.35
N ILE A 216 4.35 1.96 32.94
CA ILE A 216 3.73 3.07 32.21
C ILE A 216 4.74 3.72 31.26
N TYR A 217 5.97 4.00 31.73
CA TYR A 217 7.00 4.60 30.87
C TYR A 217 7.44 3.67 29.75
N LEU A 218 7.60 2.37 30.02
CA LEU A 218 7.93 1.36 29.00
C LEU A 218 6.85 1.27 27.91
N VAL A 219 5.57 1.22 28.30
CA VAL A 219 4.48 1.10 27.32
C VAL A 219 4.26 2.38 26.53
N LEU A 220 4.48 3.56 27.13
CA LEU A 220 4.52 4.83 26.40
C LEU A 220 5.60 4.82 25.31
N GLY A 221 6.82 4.40 25.68
CA GLY A 221 7.91 4.20 24.73
C GLY A 221 7.53 3.22 23.62
N GLY A 222 6.93 2.09 23.98
CA GLY A 222 6.45 1.09 23.05
C GLY A 222 5.51 1.64 21.98
N THR A 223 4.69 2.64 22.31
CA THR A 223 3.81 3.30 21.32
C THR A 223 4.59 4.10 20.28
N ILE A 224 5.73 4.68 20.64
CA ILE A 224 6.61 5.42 19.72
C ILE A 224 7.38 4.44 18.83
N GLY A 225 7.97 3.40 19.44
CA GLY A 225 8.83 2.45 18.72
C GLY A 225 8.13 1.72 17.57
N THR A 226 6.83 1.48 17.66
CA THR A 226 6.05 0.84 16.59
C THR A 226 5.92 1.67 15.33
N VAL A 227 6.18 2.98 15.36
CA VAL A 227 6.14 3.79 14.13
C VAL A 227 7.21 3.36 13.13
N ILE A 228 8.27 2.68 13.59
CA ILE A 228 9.31 2.12 12.70
C ILE A 228 8.70 1.25 11.60
N THR A 229 7.66 0.46 11.90
CA THR A 229 6.98 -0.38 10.91
C THR A 229 6.30 0.43 9.82
N THR A 230 5.66 1.56 10.21
CA THR A 230 5.04 2.50 9.28
C THR A 230 6.10 3.21 8.43
N LEU A 231 7.22 3.62 9.04
CA LEU A 231 8.33 4.25 8.32
C LEU A 231 8.99 3.28 7.32
N LEU A 232 9.26 2.04 7.73
CA LEU A 232 9.81 1.03 6.84
C LEU A 232 8.89 0.78 5.63
N ALA A 233 7.58 0.80 5.83
CA ALA A 233 6.60 0.66 4.74
C ALA A 233 6.60 1.85 3.76
N THR A 234 7.20 2.99 4.12
CA THR A 234 7.32 4.14 3.21
C THR A 234 8.62 4.14 2.38
N ILE A 235 9.54 3.21 2.65
CA ILE A 235 10.79 3.08 1.89
C ILE A 235 10.46 2.57 0.49
N GLY A 236 10.86 3.31 -0.53
CA GLY A 236 10.52 3.01 -1.93
C GLY A 236 9.14 3.48 -2.39
N SER A 237 8.31 4.02 -1.47
CA SER A 237 6.99 4.57 -1.80
C SER A 237 7.04 6.02 -2.25
N GLY A 238 5.97 6.50 -2.88
CA GLY A 238 5.82 7.89 -3.33
C GLY A 238 5.83 8.91 -2.20
N VAL A 239 5.91 10.19 -2.57
CA VAL A 239 6.02 11.34 -1.64
C VAL A 239 4.88 11.37 -0.62
N SER A 240 3.66 11.08 -1.03
CA SER A 240 2.48 11.07 -0.14
C SER A 240 2.57 10.05 0.98
N ALA A 241 3.12 8.85 0.71
CA ALA A 241 3.36 7.83 1.72
C ALA A 241 4.48 8.25 2.69
N LYS A 242 5.60 8.79 2.17
CA LYS A 242 6.71 9.31 2.99
C LYS A 242 6.23 10.42 3.93
N ARG A 243 5.44 11.38 3.41
CA ARG A 243 4.80 12.44 4.22
C ARG A 243 3.94 11.85 5.33
N THR A 244 3.11 10.85 5.01
CA THR A 244 2.25 10.16 5.99
C THR A 244 3.07 9.47 7.08
N GLY A 245 4.15 8.75 6.74
CA GLY A 245 5.03 8.11 7.71
C GLY A 245 5.67 9.11 8.68
N ILE A 246 6.15 10.25 8.15
CA ILE A 246 6.73 11.33 8.97
C ILE A 246 5.67 11.97 9.88
N ILE A 247 4.44 12.20 9.39
CA ILE A 247 3.34 12.70 10.23
C ILE A 247 3.09 11.75 11.39
N CYS A 248 3.02 10.45 11.13
CA CYS A 248 2.82 9.43 12.17
C CYS A 248 3.94 9.46 13.22
N LEU A 249 5.20 9.60 12.80
CA LEU A 249 6.34 9.71 13.71
C LEU A 249 6.22 10.96 14.60
N ILE A 250 5.99 12.12 13.98
CA ILE A 250 5.89 13.40 14.72
C ILE A 250 4.75 13.32 15.73
N ILE A 251 3.58 12.83 15.35
CA ILE A 251 2.42 12.71 16.25
C ILE A 251 2.74 11.77 17.40
N ARG A 252 3.36 10.62 17.15
CA ARG A 252 3.68 9.65 18.21
C ARG A 252 4.75 10.16 19.17
N VAL A 253 5.79 10.78 18.66
CA VAL A 253 6.82 11.40 19.52
C VAL A 253 6.21 12.53 20.34
N PHE A 254 5.44 13.42 19.70
CA PHE A 254 4.79 14.54 20.36
C PHE A 254 3.83 14.05 21.47
N THR A 255 2.94 13.12 21.17
CA THR A 255 1.95 12.63 22.15
C THR A 255 2.61 11.81 23.25
N GLY A 256 3.66 11.04 22.97
CA GLY A 256 4.40 10.30 23.96
C GLY A 256 5.15 11.23 24.93
N LEU A 257 5.83 12.26 24.40
CA LEU A 257 6.52 13.26 25.24
C LEU A 257 5.54 14.12 26.04
N ALA A 258 4.40 14.50 25.44
CA ALA A 258 3.35 15.23 26.15
C ALA A 258 2.75 14.38 27.29
N ALA A 259 2.51 13.10 27.04
CA ALA A 259 2.04 12.17 28.06
C ALA A 259 3.06 12.00 29.19
N LEU A 260 4.36 11.88 28.86
CA LEU A 260 5.43 11.83 29.84
C LEU A 260 5.46 13.11 30.69
N ALA A 261 5.40 14.29 30.07
CA ALA A 261 5.41 15.57 30.75
C ALA A 261 4.23 15.76 31.72
N ILE A 262 3.08 15.16 31.43
CA ILE A 262 1.89 15.18 32.31
C ILE A 262 2.00 14.09 33.39
N TYR A 263 2.35 12.88 32.98
CA TYR A 263 2.33 11.73 33.88
C TYR A 263 3.44 11.79 34.95
N TRP A 264 4.66 12.14 34.57
CA TRP A 264 5.82 12.13 35.49
C TRP A 264 5.61 12.98 36.75
N PRO A 265 5.21 14.27 36.68
CA PRO A 265 4.97 15.06 37.92
C PRO A 265 3.73 14.60 38.68
N LEU A 266 2.77 13.94 38.02
CA LEU A 266 1.50 13.51 38.61
C LEU A 266 1.41 11.98 38.77
N GLN A 267 2.53 11.26 38.68
CA GLN A 267 2.55 9.78 38.68
C GLN A 267 1.89 9.17 39.92
N ASN A 268 2.08 9.78 41.08
CA ASN A 268 1.48 9.28 42.36
C ASN A 268 -0.04 9.47 42.35
N GLN A 269 -0.53 10.62 41.85
CA GLN A 269 -1.96 10.93 41.79
C GLN A 269 -2.66 10.10 40.72
N ILE A 270 -2.15 10.13 39.49
CA ILE A 270 -2.73 9.40 38.36
C ILE A 270 -2.56 7.89 38.57
N GLY A 271 -1.36 7.45 38.95
CA GLY A 271 -1.08 6.04 39.22
C GLY A 271 -1.91 5.49 40.37
N GLY A 272 -1.98 6.23 41.49
CA GLY A 272 -2.83 5.87 42.61
C GLY A 272 -4.32 5.78 42.25
N ALA A 273 -4.83 6.74 41.49
CA ALA A 273 -6.21 6.70 40.99
C ALA A 273 -6.48 5.49 40.08
N LEU A 274 -5.56 5.19 39.15
CA LEU A 274 -5.69 4.03 38.26
C LEU A 274 -5.70 2.72 39.05
N LEU A 275 -4.81 2.56 40.01
CA LEU A 275 -4.73 1.36 40.83
C LEU A 275 -5.98 1.21 41.74
N THR A 276 -6.51 2.31 42.25
CA THR A 276 -7.73 2.29 43.08
C THR A 276 -8.97 1.92 42.25
N VAL A 277 -9.09 2.47 41.03
CA VAL A 277 -10.26 2.23 40.18
C VAL A 277 -10.24 0.83 39.56
N PHE A 278 -9.08 0.36 39.12
CA PHE A 278 -8.99 -0.91 38.35
C PHE A 278 -8.52 -2.09 39.19
N GLY A 279 -8.03 -1.88 40.40
CA GLY A 279 -7.71 -2.92 41.41
C GLY A 279 -6.50 -3.81 41.08
N SER A 280 -6.16 -4.01 39.81
CA SER A 280 -5.04 -4.81 39.33
C SER A 280 -4.02 -3.94 38.60
N PRO A 281 -2.72 -3.99 38.96
CA PRO A 281 -1.68 -3.23 38.24
C PRO A 281 -1.63 -3.52 36.74
N ALA A 282 -1.80 -4.76 36.35
CA ALA A 282 -1.84 -5.18 34.94
C ALA A 282 -3.02 -4.55 34.17
N LEU A 283 -4.22 -4.55 34.77
CA LEU A 283 -5.39 -3.92 34.19
C LEU A 283 -5.24 -2.39 34.17
N ALA A 284 -4.67 -1.81 35.20
CA ALA A 284 -4.40 -0.38 35.29
C ALA A 284 -3.43 0.09 34.20
N VAL A 285 -2.36 -0.65 33.85
CA VAL A 285 -1.46 -0.38 32.72
C VAL A 285 -2.22 -0.46 31.40
N ALA A 286 -3.04 -1.49 31.20
CA ALA A 286 -3.83 -1.63 29.97
C ALA A 286 -4.83 -0.47 29.81
N MET A 287 -5.51 -0.09 30.88
CA MET A 287 -6.46 1.03 30.87
C MET A 287 -5.77 2.39 30.69
N PHE A 288 -4.58 2.58 31.26
CA PHE A 288 -3.77 3.75 30.95
C PHE A 288 -3.51 3.88 29.45
N LEU A 289 -3.13 2.79 28.76
CA LEU A 289 -2.94 2.81 27.31
C LEU A 289 -4.22 3.15 26.54
N VAL A 290 -5.38 2.66 27.00
CA VAL A 290 -6.68 3.03 26.39
C VAL A 290 -6.91 4.53 26.55
N ILE A 291 -6.83 5.04 27.79
CA ILE A 291 -7.06 6.45 28.10
C ILE A 291 -6.07 7.33 27.32
N TYR A 292 -4.79 7.00 27.33
CA TYR A 292 -3.74 7.70 26.60
C TYR A 292 -4.09 7.79 25.11
N ASN A 293 -4.33 6.64 24.44
CA ASN A 293 -4.60 6.67 23.01
C ASN A 293 -5.91 7.40 22.69
N VAL A 294 -6.98 7.19 23.46
CA VAL A 294 -8.26 7.89 23.23
C VAL A 294 -8.06 9.40 23.40
N VAL A 295 -7.57 9.85 24.55
CA VAL A 295 -7.43 11.28 24.85
C VAL A 295 -6.52 11.99 23.84
N PHE A 296 -5.31 11.46 23.61
CA PHE A 296 -4.37 12.13 22.72
C PHE A 296 -4.76 12.06 21.26
N MET A 297 -5.33 10.95 20.78
CA MET A 297 -5.74 10.86 19.37
C MET A 297 -6.95 11.78 19.10
N PHE A 298 -7.90 11.90 20.03
CA PHE A 298 -8.97 12.89 19.90
C PHE A 298 -8.46 14.33 19.99
N ALA A 299 -7.49 14.61 20.87
CA ALA A 299 -6.89 15.93 20.97
C ALA A 299 -6.12 16.34 19.70
N ILE A 300 -5.43 15.41 19.04
CA ILE A 300 -4.68 15.66 17.80
C ILE A 300 -5.59 15.78 16.57
N LEU A 301 -6.74 15.12 16.55
CA LEU A 301 -7.61 15.02 15.39
C LEU A 301 -7.97 16.37 14.73
N PRO A 302 -8.30 17.44 15.46
CA PRO A 302 -8.55 18.77 14.88
C PRO A 302 -7.30 19.36 14.20
N PHE A 303 -6.11 19.02 14.70
CA PHE A 303 -4.84 19.61 14.28
C PHE A 303 -4.10 18.81 13.20
N VAL A 304 -4.65 17.69 12.72
CA VAL A 304 -4.00 16.84 11.70
C VAL A 304 -3.57 17.64 10.47
N GLN A 305 -4.35 18.66 10.06
CA GLN A 305 -4.00 19.56 8.95
C GLN A 305 -2.66 20.29 9.15
N VAL A 306 -2.32 20.63 10.40
CA VAL A 306 -1.04 21.30 10.73
C VAL A 306 0.13 20.34 10.47
N PHE A 307 -0.03 19.09 10.87
CA PHE A 307 0.99 18.05 10.64
C PHE A 307 1.14 17.72 9.14
N VAL A 308 0.04 17.75 8.37
CA VAL A 308 0.10 17.60 6.91
C VAL A 308 0.93 18.73 6.30
N LYS A 309 0.63 20.00 6.61
CA LYS A 309 1.41 21.14 6.11
C LYS A 309 2.88 21.10 6.56
N LEU A 310 3.15 20.62 7.77
CA LEU A 310 4.52 20.48 8.26
C LEU A 310 5.28 19.41 7.46
N SER A 311 4.63 18.30 7.14
CA SER A 311 5.24 17.23 6.34
C SER A 311 5.57 17.67 4.91
N GLU A 312 4.76 18.56 4.31
CA GLU A 312 5.03 19.14 2.98
C GLU A 312 6.32 19.96 2.96
N LYS A 313 6.65 20.63 4.09
CA LYS A 313 7.91 21.36 4.23
C LYS A 313 9.12 20.45 4.45
N LEU A 314 8.92 19.33 5.16
CA LEU A 314 10.00 18.38 5.48
C LEU A 314 10.32 17.44 4.31
N VAL A 315 9.29 17.01 3.57
CA VAL A 315 9.44 16.12 2.41
C VAL A 315 9.12 16.92 1.15
N LYS A 316 10.17 17.52 0.58
CA LYS A 316 10.06 18.25 -0.68
C LYS A 316 9.96 17.27 -1.86
N ASP A 317 9.10 17.58 -2.81
CA ASP A 317 9.03 16.90 -4.08
C ASP A 317 10.20 17.40 -4.96
N LYS A 318 11.26 16.62 -5.05
CA LYS A 318 12.40 17.00 -5.88
C LYS A 318 12.16 16.54 -7.31
N GLU A 319 12.12 17.46 -8.24
CA GLU A 319 11.95 17.16 -9.68
C GLU A 319 13.05 16.27 -10.27
N GLU A 320 14.22 16.22 -9.65
CA GLU A 320 15.35 15.36 -10.08
C GLU A 320 15.20 13.88 -9.74
N GLU A 321 14.27 13.50 -8.85
CA GLU A 321 13.89 12.10 -8.68
C GLU A 321 12.90 11.62 -9.76
N LYS A 322 12.55 12.47 -10.74
CA LYS A 322 11.57 12.19 -11.81
C LYS A 322 11.85 10.89 -12.58
N MET A 323 13.12 10.57 -12.79
CA MET A 323 13.51 9.32 -13.51
C MET A 323 13.33 8.07 -12.65
N LYS A 324 13.52 8.16 -11.33
CA LYS A 324 13.26 7.04 -10.40
C LYS A 324 11.79 6.95 -9.99
N GLN A 325 10.99 7.99 -10.26
CA GLN A 325 9.57 8.12 -9.91
C GLN A 325 8.64 8.00 -11.15
N ALA A 326 9.09 7.33 -12.20
CA ALA A 326 8.19 6.96 -13.30
C ALA A 326 6.97 6.17 -12.77
N LEU A 327 7.18 5.35 -11.72
CA LEU A 327 6.10 4.70 -10.96
C LEU A 327 5.49 5.68 -9.95
N LYS A 328 4.26 6.11 -10.22
CA LYS A 328 3.52 7.02 -9.33
C LYS A 328 2.67 6.29 -8.30
N PHE A 329 2.19 5.11 -8.61
CA PHE A 329 1.09 4.46 -7.88
C PHE A 329 1.43 3.07 -7.34
N ILE A 330 2.43 2.35 -7.87
CA ILE A 330 2.79 1.00 -7.43
C ILE A 330 3.69 1.03 -6.20
N ASP A 331 3.26 0.33 -5.15
CA ASP A 331 4.06 0.08 -3.94
C ASP A 331 4.23 -1.43 -3.72
N LYS A 332 5.48 -1.90 -3.78
CA LYS A 332 5.85 -3.33 -3.63
C LYS A 332 5.44 -3.93 -2.28
N HIS A 333 5.26 -3.11 -1.24
CA HIS A 333 4.82 -3.59 0.07
C HIS A 333 3.36 -4.02 0.11
N LEU A 334 2.57 -3.64 -0.91
CA LEU A 334 1.14 -3.94 -0.98
C LEU A 334 0.79 -5.25 -1.70
N ILE A 335 1.78 -6.00 -2.16
CA ILE A 335 1.59 -7.35 -2.72
C ILE A 335 0.82 -8.29 -1.76
N GLY A 336 0.88 -8.01 -0.45
CA GLY A 336 0.11 -8.71 0.58
C GLY A 336 -1.37 -8.32 0.69
N THR A 337 -1.82 -7.28 -0.04
CA THR A 337 -3.22 -6.80 -0.08
C THR A 337 -3.69 -6.72 -1.54
N PRO A 338 -4.06 -7.87 -2.15
CA PRO A 338 -4.24 -7.98 -3.61
C PRO A 338 -5.20 -6.97 -4.23
N ASP A 339 -6.33 -6.64 -3.59
CA ASP A 339 -7.29 -5.70 -4.19
C ASP A 339 -6.78 -4.26 -4.23
N VAL A 340 -6.01 -3.84 -3.21
CA VAL A 340 -5.36 -2.53 -3.21
C VAL A 340 -4.27 -2.51 -4.28
N ALA A 341 -3.52 -3.60 -4.37
CA ALA A 341 -2.49 -3.79 -5.38
C ALA A 341 -3.07 -3.69 -6.81
N MET A 342 -4.19 -4.38 -7.09
CA MET A 342 -4.87 -4.31 -8.39
C MET A 342 -5.39 -2.90 -8.72
N MET A 343 -5.88 -2.16 -7.73
CA MET A 343 -6.24 -0.73 -7.91
C MET A 343 -5.03 0.13 -8.28
N GLN A 344 -3.88 -0.11 -7.64
CA GLN A 344 -2.64 0.61 -7.95
C GLN A 344 -2.16 0.29 -9.37
N VAL A 345 -2.18 -0.99 -9.77
CA VAL A 345 -1.86 -1.40 -11.12
C VAL A 345 -2.75 -0.69 -12.13
N LYS A 346 -4.07 -0.73 -11.95
CA LYS A 346 -5.01 -0.04 -12.86
C LYS A 346 -4.66 1.44 -13.02
N ARG A 347 -4.25 2.08 -11.95
CA ARG A 347 -3.91 3.49 -11.95
C ARG A 347 -2.57 3.79 -12.60
N GLU A 348 -1.59 2.90 -12.43
CA GLU A 348 -0.29 3.01 -13.09
C GLU A 348 -0.41 2.76 -14.60
N ILE A 349 -1.25 1.81 -15.02
CA ILE A 349 -1.55 1.58 -16.43
C ILE A 349 -2.16 2.85 -17.06
N LYS A 350 -3.09 3.53 -16.39
CA LYS A 350 -3.65 4.80 -16.88
C LYS A 350 -2.57 5.88 -17.03
N ASN A 351 -1.64 5.99 -16.08
CA ASN A 351 -0.51 6.89 -16.18
C ASN A 351 0.39 6.54 -17.38
N MET A 352 0.63 5.25 -17.62
CA MET A 352 1.39 4.78 -18.78
C MET A 352 0.68 5.09 -20.10
N MET A 353 -0.64 4.93 -20.16
CA MET A 353 -1.46 5.32 -21.34
C MET A 353 -1.33 6.82 -21.64
N GLU A 354 -1.43 7.67 -20.62
CA GLU A 354 -1.30 9.13 -20.79
C GLU A 354 0.10 9.50 -21.32
N LEU A 355 1.15 8.86 -20.82
CA LEU A 355 2.51 9.08 -21.30
C LEU A 355 2.66 8.63 -22.77
N ALA A 356 2.16 7.44 -23.12
CA ALA A 356 2.22 6.92 -24.49
C ALA A 356 1.44 7.80 -25.48
N HIS A 357 0.25 8.28 -25.09
CA HIS A 357 -0.56 9.19 -25.91
C HIS A 357 0.15 10.52 -26.19
N ASN A 358 0.72 11.12 -25.13
CA ASN A 358 1.45 12.36 -25.28
C ASN A 358 2.71 12.17 -26.15
N ASN A 359 3.44 11.07 -25.94
CA ASN A 359 4.64 10.77 -26.72
C ASN A 359 4.31 10.51 -28.19
N LEU A 360 3.19 9.82 -28.46
CA LEU A 360 2.71 9.59 -29.81
C LEU A 360 2.42 10.91 -30.55
N LYS A 361 1.78 11.88 -29.87
CA LYS A 361 1.54 13.23 -30.42
C LYS A 361 2.84 13.97 -30.72
N LEU A 362 3.81 13.91 -29.80
CA LEU A 362 5.10 14.55 -29.99
C LEU A 362 5.89 13.91 -31.14
N GLY A 363 5.97 12.58 -31.18
CA GLY A 363 6.65 11.84 -32.25
C GLY A 363 6.01 12.09 -33.63
N PHE A 364 4.68 12.08 -33.71
CA PHE A 364 3.95 12.41 -34.92
C PHE A 364 4.22 13.85 -35.37
N ASN A 365 4.16 14.82 -34.48
CA ASN A 365 4.50 16.19 -34.79
C ASN A 365 5.94 16.32 -35.30
N ARG A 366 6.87 15.62 -34.64
CA ARG A 366 8.30 15.62 -35.02
C ARG A 366 8.55 15.14 -36.43
N ILE A 367 7.90 14.06 -36.88
CA ILE A 367 8.10 13.52 -38.24
C ILE A 367 7.38 14.36 -39.32
N VAL A 368 6.23 14.96 -38.99
CA VAL A 368 5.45 15.76 -39.95
C VAL A 368 6.01 17.17 -40.12
N THR A 369 6.43 17.82 -39.01
CA THR A 369 6.88 19.23 -39.00
C THR A 369 8.38 19.37 -39.00
N GLN A 370 9.11 18.34 -38.60
CA GLN A 370 10.56 18.34 -38.31
C GLN A 370 10.98 19.29 -37.19
N ASP A 371 10.05 19.63 -36.29
CA ASP A 371 10.34 20.46 -35.11
C ASP A 371 11.13 19.66 -34.06
N THR A 372 12.32 20.13 -33.68
CA THR A 372 13.25 19.46 -32.74
C THR A 372 13.04 19.85 -31.28
N THR A 373 12.09 20.73 -30.99
CA THR A 373 11.91 21.32 -29.65
C THR A 373 11.70 20.25 -28.56
N ASN A 374 11.03 19.15 -28.90
CA ASN A 374 10.61 18.10 -27.95
C ASN A 374 11.43 16.81 -28.09
N ASP A 375 12.54 16.79 -28.84
CA ASP A 375 13.34 15.57 -29.08
C ASP A 375 13.77 14.90 -27.77
N LYS A 376 14.21 15.69 -26.78
CA LYS A 376 14.60 15.18 -25.46
C LYS A 376 13.42 14.59 -24.70
N GLU A 377 12.25 15.20 -24.77
CA GLU A 377 11.03 14.74 -24.08
C GLU A 377 10.54 13.42 -24.67
N ILE A 378 10.62 13.25 -26.00
CA ILE A 378 10.25 12.00 -26.68
C ILE A 378 11.09 10.83 -26.17
N ILE A 379 12.41 11.01 -26.10
CA ILE A 379 13.35 9.98 -25.63
C ILE A 379 13.12 9.67 -24.15
N GLU A 380 13.06 10.71 -23.29
CA GLU A 380 12.86 10.53 -21.85
C GLU A 380 11.50 9.90 -21.51
N THR A 381 10.50 10.09 -22.36
CA THR A 381 9.15 9.53 -22.13
C THR A 381 9.08 8.08 -22.56
N GLU A 382 9.76 7.68 -23.61
CA GLU A 382 9.91 6.30 -24.01
C GLU A 382 10.64 5.49 -22.92
N ASP A 383 11.79 5.97 -22.44
CA ASP A 383 12.51 5.35 -21.29
C ASP A 383 11.61 5.15 -20.06
N LYS A 384 10.69 6.12 -19.77
CA LYS A 384 9.73 6.02 -18.67
C LYS A 384 8.66 4.95 -18.93
N ILE A 385 8.13 4.87 -20.15
CA ILE A 385 7.12 3.88 -20.54
C ILE A 385 7.69 2.48 -20.36
N ASP A 386 8.89 2.22 -20.86
CA ASP A 386 9.60 0.96 -20.72
C ASP A 386 9.85 0.60 -19.25
N TYR A 387 10.32 1.56 -18.46
CA TYR A 387 10.54 1.34 -17.04
C TYR A 387 9.23 0.98 -16.33
N ILE A 388 8.14 1.69 -16.60
CA ILE A 388 6.81 1.44 -16.01
C ILE A 388 6.32 0.04 -16.41
N ASN A 389 6.42 -0.34 -17.70
CA ASN A 389 6.05 -1.66 -18.20
C ASN A 389 6.76 -2.77 -17.42
N ASN A 390 8.09 -2.67 -17.29
CA ASN A 390 8.90 -3.64 -16.56
C ASN A 390 8.51 -3.74 -15.08
N GLN A 391 8.21 -2.62 -14.41
CA GLN A 391 7.84 -2.62 -13.00
C GLN A 391 6.42 -3.16 -12.78
N ILE A 392 5.44 -2.81 -13.63
CA ILE A 392 4.09 -3.37 -13.58
C ILE A 392 4.15 -4.88 -13.80
N THR A 393 4.87 -5.34 -14.81
CA THR A 393 5.08 -6.77 -15.11
C THR A 393 5.61 -7.53 -13.89
N ALA A 394 6.68 -7.03 -13.27
CA ALA A 394 7.24 -7.66 -12.07
C ALA A 394 6.25 -7.67 -10.89
N PHE A 395 5.45 -6.62 -10.76
CA PHE A 395 4.44 -6.50 -9.71
C PHE A 395 3.27 -7.45 -9.92
N LEU A 396 2.76 -7.57 -11.16
CA LEU A 396 1.71 -8.52 -11.54
C LEU A 396 2.14 -9.97 -11.29
N ILE A 397 3.38 -10.33 -11.66
CA ILE A 397 3.95 -11.66 -11.33
C ILE A 397 3.93 -11.90 -9.82
N GLY A 398 4.27 -10.90 -9.01
CA GLY A 398 4.20 -10.99 -7.54
C GLY A 398 2.79 -11.17 -6.97
N LEU A 399 1.75 -10.82 -7.74
CA LEU A 399 0.33 -10.98 -7.38
C LEU A 399 -0.25 -12.34 -7.83
N THR A 400 0.37 -13.03 -8.78
CA THR A 400 -0.08 -14.36 -9.24
C THR A 400 -0.21 -15.29 -8.03
N ASN A 401 -1.27 -16.06 -7.96
CA ASN A 401 -1.64 -16.93 -6.83
C ASN A 401 -2.05 -16.21 -5.51
N LYS A 402 -2.17 -14.87 -5.51
CA LYS A 402 -2.62 -14.11 -4.33
C LYS A 402 -3.95 -13.40 -4.54
N VAL A 403 -4.37 -13.28 -5.78
CA VAL A 403 -5.63 -12.66 -6.19
C VAL A 403 -6.78 -13.68 -6.19
N SER A 404 -8.03 -13.20 -6.25
CA SER A 404 -9.20 -14.05 -6.44
C SER A 404 -9.30 -14.55 -7.89
N ASP A 405 -9.98 -15.68 -8.16
CA ASP A 405 -10.17 -16.23 -9.51
C ASP A 405 -10.69 -15.17 -10.51
N ARG A 406 -11.54 -14.26 -10.05
CA ARG A 406 -12.05 -13.17 -10.87
C ARG A 406 -10.97 -12.12 -11.19
N ASP A 407 -10.12 -11.82 -10.22
CA ASP A 407 -9.04 -10.86 -10.40
C ASP A 407 -7.87 -11.48 -11.17
N GLU A 408 -7.75 -12.82 -11.22
CA GLU A 408 -6.75 -13.54 -12.00
C GLU A 408 -6.96 -13.33 -13.51
N VAL A 409 -8.20 -13.37 -13.96
CA VAL A 409 -8.56 -13.06 -15.35
C VAL A 409 -8.20 -11.62 -15.70
N LEU A 410 -8.53 -10.67 -14.80
CA LEU A 410 -8.18 -9.26 -14.99
C LEU A 410 -6.67 -9.01 -14.95
N LEU A 411 -5.94 -9.75 -14.11
CA LEU A 411 -4.48 -9.71 -14.05
C LEU A 411 -3.87 -10.16 -15.38
N GLY A 412 -4.39 -11.23 -15.97
CA GLY A 412 -4.00 -11.68 -17.32
C GLY A 412 -4.23 -10.59 -18.37
N SER A 413 -5.41 -9.94 -18.35
CA SER A 413 -5.71 -8.82 -19.25
C SER A 413 -4.72 -7.65 -19.12
N TYR A 414 -4.30 -7.34 -17.90
CA TYR A 414 -3.36 -6.25 -17.68
C TYR A 414 -1.97 -6.52 -18.27
N PHE A 415 -1.51 -7.78 -18.34
CA PHE A 415 -0.27 -8.11 -19.05
C PHE A 415 -0.36 -7.79 -20.56
N HIS A 416 -1.51 -8.07 -21.18
CA HIS A 416 -1.72 -7.72 -22.58
C HIS A 416 -1.76 -6.20 -22.77
N VAL A 417 -2.55 -5.51 -21.95
CA VAL A 417 -2.73 -4.06 -22.03
C VAL A 417 -1.40 -3.30 -21.91
N ILE A 418 -0.54 -3.64 -20.93
CA ILE A 418 0.73 -2.92 -20.76
C ILE A 418 1.69 -3.13 -21.93
N ASN A 419 1.68 -4.32 -22.55
CA ASN A 419 2.49 -4.58 -23.74
C ASN A 419 1.97 -3.79 -24.95
N ASP A 420 0.64 -3.69 -25.14
CA ASP A 420 0.08 -2.90 -26.23
C ASP A 420 0.34 -1.39 -26.04
N ILE A 421 0.33 -0.89 -24.79
CA ILE A 421 0.68 0.51 -24.49
C ILE A 421 2.16 0.79 -24.78
N GLU A 422 3.07 -0.12 -24.40
CA GLU A 422 4.49 -0.01 -24.69
C GLU A 422 4.74 0.03 -26.20
N ARG A 423 4.06 -0.85 -26.97
CA ARG A 423 4.13 -0.82 -28.44
C ARG A 423 3.67 0.52 -29.03
N VAL A 424 2.65 1.15 -28.47
CA VAL A 424 2.26 2.51 -28.88
C VAL A 424 3.37 3.52 -28.59
N GLY A 425 4.08 3.38 -27.46
CA GLY A 425 5.27 4.16 -27.13
C GLY A 425 6.41 3.95 -28.12
N ASP A 426 6.71 2.69 -28.48
CA ASP A 426 7.70 2.31 -29.50
C ASP A 426 7.42 2.99 -30.85
N HIS A 427 6.15 3.03 -31.28
CA HIS A 427 5.76 3.69 -32.53
C HIS A 427 6.02 5.19 -32.48
N ALA A 428 5.82 5.85 -31.35
CA ALA A 428 6.17 7.26 -31.16
C ALA A 428 7.67 7.52 -31.32
N TYR A 429 8.50 6.62 -30.77
CA TYR A 429 9.95 6.68 -30.92
C TYR A 429 10.40 6.37 -32.35
N ASN A 430 9.76 5.41 -33.03
CA ASN A 430 10.01 5.13 -34.44
C ASN A 430 9.76 6.34 -35.36
N PHE A 431 8.74 7.16 -35.05
CA PHE A 431 8.51 8.42 -35.75
C PHE A 431 9.66 9.39 -35.56
N TYR A 432 10.16 9.51 -34.35
CA TYR A 432 11.33 10.33 -34.05
C TYR A 432 12.58 9.86 -34.81
N GLU A 433 12.92 8.55 -34.77
CA GLU A 433 14.06 8.01 -35.53
C GLU A 433 13.93 8.19 -37.04
N SER A 434 12.74 7.96 -37.57
CA SER A 434 12.46 8.17 -39.00
C SER A 434 12.61 9.62 -39.40
N SER A 435 12.20 10.54 -38.52
CA SER A 435 12.38 11.98 -38.74
C SER A 435 13.87 12.38 -38.76
N LEU A 436 14.72 11.81 -37.91
CA LEU A 436 16.17 12.07 -37.93
C LEU A 436 16.78 11.63 -39.29
N LYS A 437 16.40 10.43 -39.76
CA LYS A 437 16.86 9.91 -41.07
C LYS A 437 16.40 10.77 -42.25
N MET A 438 15.19 11.34 -42.17
CA MET A 438 14.70 12.29 -43.17
C MET A 438 15.51 13.58 -43.19
N VAL A 439 15.79 14.15 -42.01
CA VAL A 439 16.60 15.37 -41.88
C VAL A 439 18.02 15.15 -42.41
N ASP A 440 18.66 14.04 -42.04
CA ASP A 440 20.01 13.67 -42.50
C ASP A 440 20.12 13.54 -44.05
N ASN A 441 19.02 13.20 -44.72
CA ASN A 441 18.95 13.04 -46.16
C ASN A 441 18.30 14.23 -46.90
N ASP A 442 18.07 15.36 -46.22
CA ASP A 442 17.41 16.56 -46.76
C ASP A 442 16.03 16.25 -47.38
N LEU A 443 15.26 15.38 -46.74
CA LEU A 443 13.94 14.94 -47.12
C LEU A 443 12.86 15.58 -46.26
N ALA A 444 11.75 15.98 -46.88
CA ALA A 444 10.57 16.49 -46.19
C ALA A 444 9.29 16.06 -46.92
N PHE A 445 8.19 15.91 -46.15
CA PHE A 445 6.88 15.63 -46.74
C PHE A 445 6.27 16.89 -47.37
N SER A 446 5.54 16.71 -48.49
CA SER A 446 4.73 17.77 -49.09
C SER A 446 3.54 18.14 -48.18
N ASP A 447 2.99 19.33 -48.36
CA ASP A 447 1.81 19.78 -47.57
C ASP A 447 0.59 18.87 -47.80
N THR A 448 0.44 18.30 -49.00
CA THR A 448 -0.58 17.28 -49.27
C THR A 448 -0.38 16.03 -48.41
N ALA A 449 0.85 15.50 -48.35
CA ALA A 449 1.16 14.33 -47.52
C ALA A 449 0.97 14.63 -46.03
N LYS A 450 1.35 15.83 -45.55
CA LYS A 450 1.12 16.25 -44.17
C LYS A 450 -0.37 16.30 -43.81
N GLY A 451 -1.21 16.80 -44.73
CA GLY A 451 -2.67 16.82 -44.57
C GLY A 451 -3.27 15.41 -44.49
N GLU A 452 -2.79 14.49 -45.33
CA GLU A 452 -3.21 13.08 -45.33
C GLU A 452 -2.86 12.39 -44.00
N PHE A 453 -1.65 12.58 -43.47
CA PHE A 453 -1.23 12.06 -42.19
C PHE A 453 -2.05 12.64 -41.02
N GLN A 454 -2.37 13.93 -41.07
CA GLN A 454 -3.19 14.59 -40.07
C GLN A 454 -4.64 14.05 -40.05
N GLU A 455 -5.22 13.72 -41.23
CA GLU A 455 -6.52 13.06 -41.33
C GLU A 455 -6.49 11.72 -40.58
N MET A 456 -5.51 10.86 -40.89
CA MET A 456 -5.36 9.54 -40.25
C MET A 456 -5.07 9.65 -38.75
N PHE A 457 -4.16 10.53 -38.32
CA PHE A 457 -3.83 10.73 -36.94
C PHE A 457 -5.01 11.24 -36.12
N SER A 458 -5.88 12.06 -36.68
CA SER A 458 -7.09 12.54 -35.98
C SER A 458 -8.06 11.41 -35.63
N VAL A 459 -8.09 10.33 -36.43
CA VAL A 459 -8.87 9.13 -36.11
C VAL A 459 -8.22 8.36 -34.95
N ILE A 460 -6.91 8.19 -34.99
CA ILE A 460 -6.12 7.50 -33.96
C ILE A 460 -6.23 8.23 -32.62
N ASP A 461 -6.20 9.55 -32.62
CA ASP A 461 -6.36 10.35 -31.39
C ASP A 461 -7.73 10.09 -30.72
N LYS A 462 -8.81 10.00 -31.52
CA LYS A 462 -10.14 9.60 -31.03
C LYS A 462 -10.19 8.15 -30.54
N MET A 463 -9.48 7.25 -31.23
CA MET A 463 -9.36 5.85 -30.80
C MET A 463 -8.66 5.75 -29.45
N PHE A 464 -7.64 6.57 -29.23
CA PHE A 464 -6.92 6.60 -27.97
C PHE A 464 -7.82 7.04 -26.80
N ASP A 465 -8.54 8.14 -26.97
CA ASP A 465 -9.50 8.61 -25.96
C ASP A 465 -10.56 7.54 -25.65
N LEU A 466 -11.02 6.82 -26.65
CA LEU A 466 -12.01 5.77 -26.50
C LEU A 466 -11.42 4.52 -25.82
N ALA A 467 -10.19 4.11 -26.17
CA ALA A 467 -9.48 3.01 -25.51
C ALA A 467 -9.22 3.33 -24.03
N TYR A 468 -8.84 4.56 -23.70
CA TYR A 468 -8.69 5.02 -22.31
C TYR A 468 -10.02 4.96 -21.55
N ALA A 469 -11.12 5.41 -22.14
CA ALA A 469 -12.44 5.31 -21.54
C ALA A 469 -12.89 3.85 -21.32
N ILE A 470 -12.57 2.95 -22.28
CA ILE A 470 -12.84 1.51 -22.18
C ILE A 470 -12.02 0.90 -21.03
N PHE A 471 -10.77 1.25 -20.90
CA PHE A 471 -9.92 0.77 -19.81
C PHE A 471 -10.45 1.19 -18.45
N ASP A 472 -11.04 2.36 -18.33
CA ASP A 472 -11.61 2.86 -17.06
C ASP A 472 -12.94 2.20 -16.70
N ASN A 473 -13.90 2.20 -17.64
CA ASN A 473 -15.27 1.72 -17.42
C ASN A 473 -15.82 1.01 -18.68
N GLY A 474 -15.09 0.02 -19.19
CA GLY A 474 -15.34 -0.61 -20.48
C GLY A 474 -16.76 -1.13 -20.68
N THR A 475 -17.36 -0.77 -21.80
CA THR A 475 -18.66 -1.29 -22.26
C THR A 475 -18.51 -1.89 -23.67
N ARG A 476 -19.35 -2.89 -23.99
CA ARG A 476 -19.40 -3.48 -25.34
C ARG A 476 -19.73 -2.44 -26.43
N VAL A 477 -20.53 -1.43 -26.10
CA VAL A 477 -20.89 -0.35 -27.03
C VAL A 477 -19.66 0.49 -27.39
N ASN A 478 -18.81 0.79 -26.44
CA ASN A 478 -17.58 1.54 -26.70
C ASN A 478 -16.58 0.71 -27.50
N LEU A 479 -16.50 -0.60 -27.24
CA LEU A 479 -15.65 -1.50 -28.02
C LEU A 479 -16.06 -1.56 -29.50
N LYS A 480 -17.37 -1.60 -29.80
CA LYS A 480 -17.86 -1.54 -31.19
C LYS A 480 -17.46 -0.24 -31.87
N LYS A 481 -17.61 0.90 -31.20
CA LYS A 481 -17.18 2.19 -31.76
C LYS A 481 -15.68 2.24 -32.03
N LEU A 482 -14.87 1.60 -31.16
CA LEU A 482 -13.44 1.53 -31.33
C LEU A 482 -13.08 0.72 -32.59
N HIS A 483 -13.77 -0.39 -32.82
CA HIS A 483 -13.61 -1.21 -34.01
C HIS A 483 -14.06 -0.47 -35.30
N ASP A 484 -15.19 0.27 -35.24
CA ASP A 484 -15.63 1.10 -36.38
C ASP A 484 -14.58 2.16 -36.78
N LEU A 485 -13.82 2.68 -35.81
CA LEU A 485 -12.71 3.63 -36.07
C LEU A 485 -11.46 2.92 -36.61
N GLU A 486 -11.21 1.68 -36.26
CA GLU A 486 -10.12 0.85 -36.80
C GLU A 486 -10.41 0.53 -38.26
N ASP A 487 -11.64 0.09 -38.63
CA ASP A 487 -12.07 -0.10 -40.03
C ASP A 487 -11.88 1.18 -40.84
N GLN A 488 -12.14 2.36 -40.26
CA GLN A 488 -11.89 3.65 -40.91
C GLN A 488 -10.39 3.88 -41.14
N THR A 489 -9.54 3.51 -40.17
CA THR A 489 -8.07 3.65 -40.28
C THR A 489 -7.51 2.76 -41.38
N ASP A 490 -8.00 1.53 -41.51
CA ASP A 490 -7.65 0.60 -42.61
C ASP A 490 -8.05 1.15 -43.98
N GLY A 491 -9.24 1.71 -44.04
CA GLY A 491 -9.71 2.40 -45.27
C GLY A 491 -8.80 3.56 -45.66
N LEU A 492 -8.36 4.36 -44.66
CA LEU A 492 -7.43 5.46 -44.88
C LEU A 492 -6.05 4.96 -45.32
N LYS A 493 -5.49 3.92 -44.71
CA LYS A 493 -4.22 3.30 -45.12
C LYS A 493 -4.21 2.95 -46.59
N ASN A 494 -5.27 2.28 -47.07
CA ASN A 494 -5.40 1.89 -48.46
C ASN A 494 -5.52 3.11 -49.40
N LYS A 495 -6.36 4.09 -49.03
CA LYS A 495 -6.53 5.35 -49.78
C LYS A 495 -5.22 6.13 -49.88
N LEU A 496 -4.52 6.34 -48.79
CA LEU A 496 -3.28 7.11 -48.73
C LEU A 496 -2.15 6.42 -49.48
N SER A 497 -2.03 5.09 -49.38
CA SER A 497 -1.05 4.31 -50.15
C SER A 497 -1.28 4.43 -51.63
N SER A 498 -2.52 4.31 -52.11
CA SER A 498 -2.87 4.46 -53.54
C SER A 498 -2.57 5.87 -54.03
N ALA A 499 -2.96 6.91 -53.29
CA ALA A 499 -2.69 8.30 -53.66
C ALA A 499 -1.17 8.59 -53.71
N HIS A 500 -0.38 7.99 -52.83
CA HIS A 500 1.07 8.11 -52.85
C HIS A 500 1.68 7.46 -54.11
N TYR A 501 1.25 6.25 -54.49
CA TYR A 501 1.68 5.60 -55.74
C TYR A 501 1.36 6.41 -56.99
N GLU A 502 0.17 7.02 -57.07
CA GLU A 502 -0.21 7.92 -58.18
C GLU A 502 0.72 9.14 -58.26
N ARG A 503 1.09 9.74 -57.11
CA ARG A 503 2.03 10.87 -57.04
C ARG A 503 3.43 10.49 -57.52
N ILE A 504 3.89 9.28 -57.22
CA ILE A 504 5.19 8.78 -57.72
C ILE A 504 5.14 8.60 -59.26
N GLN A 505 4.08 7.94 -59.79
CA GLN A 505 3.91 7.74 -61.22
C GLN A 505 3.85 9.05 -62.00
N ASN A 506 3.24 10.07 -61.43
CA ASN A 506 3.11 11.40 -62.04
C ASN A 506 4.33 12.31 -61.77
N ASN A 507 5.43 11.80 -61.16
CA ASN A 507 6.62 12.56 -60.82
C ASN A 507 6.35 13.80 -59.93
N THR A 508 5.25 13.80 -59.15
CA THR A 508 4.89 14.88 -58.22
C THR A 508 5.39 14.64 -56.81
N CYS A 509 6.06 13.50 -56.55
CA CYS A 509 6.68 13.14 -55.31
C CYS A 509 8.07 12.57 -55.56
N LYS A 510 9.06 12.92 -54.70
CA LYS A 510 10.40 12.32 -54.73
C LYS A 510 10.31 10.86 -54.31
N MET A 511 10.91 9.94 -55.05
CA MET A 511 10.89 8.50 -54.79
C MET A 511 11.58 8.17 -53.45
N GLU A 512 12.56 8.95 -53.05
CA GLU A 512 13.31 8.82 -51.79
C GLU A 512 12.43 9.02 -50.55
N ASN A 513 11.30 9.74 -50.66
CA ASN A 513 10.33 9.90 -49.58
C ASN A 513 9.42 8.68 -49.38
N SER A 514 9.36 7.77 -50.34
CA SER A 514 8.42 6.64 -50.35
C SER A 514 8.59 5.70 -49.16
N PRO A 515 9.79 5.29 -48.76
CA PRO A 515 9.97 4.44 -47.56
C PRO A 515 9.43 5.08 -46.29
N PHE A 516 9.64 6.38 -46.12
CA PHE A 516 9.19 7.11 -44.92
C PHE A 516 7.67 7.32 -44.92
N TYR A 517 7.09 7.61 -46.09
CA TYR A 517 5.64 7.75 -46.24
C TYR A 517 4.91 6.43 -45.91
N THR A 518 5.34 5.34 -46.54
CA THR A 518 4.71 4.03 -46.34
C THR A 518 4.94 3.48 -44.96
N SER A 519 6.11 3.74 -44.35
CA SER A 519 6.41 3.38 -42.97
C SER A 519 5.47 4.11 -42.01
N LEU A 520 5.32 5.45 -42.14
CA LEU A 520 4.48 6.25 -41.26
C LEU A 520 3.01 5.81 -41.31
N VAL A 521 2.47 5.56 -42.52
CA VAL A 521 1.09 5.07 -42.68
C VAL A 521 0.91 3.70 -42.05
N SER A 522 1.89 2.79 -42.18
CA SER A 522 1.83 1.45 -41.58
C SER A 522 1.99 1.48 -40.07
N GLU A 523 2.84 2.35 -39.55
CA GLU A 523 3.02 2.51 -38.09
C GLU A 523 1.75 3.10 -37.43
N LEU A 524 1.08 4.05 -38.13
CA LEU A 524 -0.19 4.60 -37.63
C LEU A 524 -1.30 3.55 -37.58
N GLU A 525 -1.40 2.67 -38.57
CA GLU A 525 -2.37 1.56 -38.54
C GLU A 525 -2.05 0.57 -37.39
N ARG A 526 -0.77 0.24 -37.17
CA ARG A 526 -0.40 -0.62 -36.05
C ARG A 526 -0.74 -0.01 -34.70
N VAL A 527 -0.61 1.31 -34.55
CA VAL A 527 -1.09 2.00 -33.34
C VAL A 527 -2.59 1.78 -33.16
N ALA A 528 -3.39 1.86 -34.24
CA ALA A 528 -4.82 1.58 -34.18
C ALA A 528 -5.11 0.13 -33.73
N ASP A 529 -4.39 -0.85 -34.24
CA ASP A 529 -4.48 -2.26 -33.84
C ASP A 529 -4.21 -2.45 -32.35
N HIS A 530 -3.14 -1.84 -31.83
CA HIS A 530 -2.82 -1.91 -30.40
C HIS A 530 -3.89 -1.28 -29.53
N LEU A 531 -4.50 -0.16 -29.94
CA LEU A 531 -5.60 0.46 -29.21
C LEU A 531 -6.85 -0.43 -29.18
N VAL A 532 -7.15 -1.13 -30.26
CA VAL A 532 -8.25 -2.12 -30.32
C VAL A 532 -7.95 -3.29 -29.40
N ASN A 533 -6.72 -3.81 -29.40
CA ASN A 533 -6.30 -4.90 -28.51
C ASN A 533 -6.46 -4.53 -27.04
N ILE A 534 -6.13 -3.29 -26.64
CA ILE A 534 -6.37 -2.77 -25.28
C ILE A 534 -7.86 -2.86 -24.95
N GLY A 535 -8.73 -2.42 -25.85
CA GLY A 535 -10.18 -2.47 -25.67
C GLY A 535 -10.70 -3.91 -25.50
N TYR A 536 -10.28 -4.82 -26.36
CA TYR A 536 -10.65 -6.23 -26.30
C TYR A 536 -10.18 -6.91 -25.02
N SER A 537 -8.94 -6.70 -24.62
CA SER A 537 -8.37 -7.31 -23.39
C SER A 537 -9.15 -6.96 -22.13
N ILE A 538 -9.84 -5.82 -22.10
CA ILE A 538 -10.64 -5.39 -20.92
C ILE A 538 -12.09 -5.86 -21.00
N VAL A 539 -12.72 -5.78 -22.19
CA VAL A 539 -14.15 -6.08 -22.34
C VAL A 539 -14.39 -7.57 -22.56
N ASN A 540 -13.43 -8.27 -23.17
CA ASN A 540 -13.50 -9.70 -23.50
C ASN A 540 -12.25 -10.48 -23.10
N PRO A 541 -11.91 -10.52 -21.82
CA PRO A 541 -10.66 -11.13 -21.33
C PRO A 541 -10.56 -12.65 -21.56
N THR A 542 -11.67 -13.34 -21.84
CA THR A 542 -11.72 -14.79 -22.07
C THR A 542 -11.70 -15.19 -23.55
N GLY A 543 -11.71 -14.21 -24.47
CA GLY A 543 -11.64 -14.47 -25.90
C GLY A 543 -12.92 -15.06 -26.51
N ASP A 544 -14.05 -15.00 -25.81
CA ASP A 544 -15.35 -15.41 -26.36
C ASP A 544 -15.74 -14.44 -27.47
N ASP A 545 -16.18 -14.96 -28.62
CA ASP A 545 -16.53 -14.16 -29.80
C ASP A 545 -17.77 -13.30 -29.50
N ILE A 546 -17.53 -12.02 -29.17
CA ILE A 546 -18.57 -11.08 -28.73
C ILE A 546 -19.48 -10.67 -29.91
N PHE A 547 -18.98 -10.72 -31.14
CA PHE A 547 -19.69 -10.30 -32.34
C PHE A 547 -20.35 -11.44 -33.14
N ALA A 548 -20.04 -12.70 -32.86
CA ALA A 548 -20.66 -13.86 -33.52
C ALA A 548 -22.13 -14.10 -33.13
N LYS A 549 -22.71 -13.32 -32.25
CA LYS A 549 -24.10 -13.46 -31.73
C LYS A 549 -24.88 -12.14 -31.73
N ALA A 550 -24.67 -11.25 -32.68
CA ALA A 550 -25.50 -10.05 -32.85
C ALA A 550 -26.29 -10.12 -34.17
#